data_1c534e5c717b55a360f73250ae254dfe
#
_entry.id   1c534e5c717b55a360f73250ae254dfe
#
_cell.length_a   1.000
_cell.length_b   1.000
_cell.length_c   1.000
_cell.angle_alpha   90.00
_cell.angle_beta   90.00
_cell.angle_gamma   90.00
#
_symmetry.space_group_name_H-M   'P 1'
#
loop_
_entity.id
_entity.type
_entity.pdbx_description
1 polymer ?
#
loop_
_entity_poly.entity_id
_entity_poly.type
_entity_poly.pdbx_seq_one_letter_code
_entity_poly.pdbx_strand_id
1 'polypeptide(L)'
;MCIRDSIYTSHHTHYVIGTGANDPQKMDPNASRETLDHSIMYIFAVALEDADWHHVKSYTKKRANKKSTIKIWRSIKTHEDKKWTKKYHDPDPKKKSFGAKVIVTLNNGKKIIEELERADAHPYGKRPFERKDYINKFKILTENIISKKESDRFLKDVQNLKKLKNNQLTKLNIEVSRRYLKSNNKKGIF
;
A
#
# COMPACT_ATOMS: atom_id res chain seq x y z
N MET A 1 15.49 -2.48 -18.89
CA MET A 1 14.24 -1.69 -18.87
C MET A 1 13.12 -2.54 -19.41
N CYS A 2 11.91 -2.45 -18.82
CA CYS A 2 10.76 -3.28 -19.19
C CYS A 2 10.11 -2.75 -20.49
N ILE A 3 9.66 -3.66 -21.37
CA ILE A 3 8.88 -3.30 -22.58
C ILE A 3 7.39 -3.45 -22.29
N ARG A 4 7.03 -4.47 -21.50
CA ARG A 4 5.65 -4.78 -21.13
C ARG A 4 5.64 -5.63 -19.87
N ASP A 5 4.78 -5.26 -18.94
CA ASP A 5 4.59 -5.96 -17.69
C ASP A 5 3.13 -6.40 -17.58
N SER A 6 2.91 -7.65 -17.17
CA SER A 6 1.58 -8.23 -17.00
C SER A 6 1.41 -8.70 -15.57
N ILE A 7 0.33 -8.26 -14.94
CA ILE A 7 -0.06 -8.67 -13.58
C ILE A 7 -1.35 -9.48 -13.67
N TYR A 8 -1.27 -10.76 -13.38
CA TYR A 8 -2.40 -11.68 -13.30
C TYR A 8 -2.89 -11.73 -11.86
N THR A 9 -4.13 -11.36 -11.61
CA THR A 9 -4.67 -11.19 -10.25
C THR A 9 -6.17 -11.52 -10.20
N SER A 10 -6.81 -11.31 -9.05
CA SER A 10 -8.23 -11.56 -8.89
C SER A 10 -9.10 -10.60 -9.72
N HIS A 11 -10.35 -11.01 -9.97
CA HIS A 11 -11.39 -10.16 -10.57
C HIS A 11 -11.46 -8.80 -9.87
N HIS A 12 -11.61 -8.80 -8.55
CA HIS A 12 -11.70 -7.57 -7.76
C HIS A 12 -10.51 -6.63 -8.01
N THR A 13 -9.30 -7.14 -7.89
CA THR A 13 -8.09 -6.33 -8.10
C THR A 13 -8.01 -5.80 -9.54
N HIS A 14 -8.33 -6.63 -10.53
CA HIS A 14 -8.30 -6.21 -11.94
C HIS A 14 -9.30 -5.09 -12.24
N TYR A 15 -10.54 -5.24 -11.80
CA TYR A 15 -11.63 -4.30 -12.13
C TYR A 15 -11.77 -3.10 -11.20
N VAL A 16 -11.17 -3.14 -10.00
CA VAL A 16 -11.26 -2.01 -9.05
C VAL A 16 -10.02 -1.13 -9.10
N ILE A 17 -8.83 -1.73 -9.06
CA ILE A 17 -7.56 -0.98 -8.97
C ILE A 17 -6.61 -1.25 -10.14
N GLY A 18 -7.01 -2.09 -11.07
CA GLY A 18 -6.23 -2.47 -12.25
C GLY A 18 -6.70 -1.79 -13.53
N THR A 19 -6.14 -2.25 -14.67
CA THR A 19 -6.51 -1.71 -15.99
C THR A 19 -7.94 -2.05 -16.41
N GLY A 20 -8.55 -3.07 -15.83
CA GLY A 20 -9.96 -3.43 -16.09
C GLY A 20 -10.96 -2.43 -15.53
N ALA A 21 -10.55 -1.54 -14.61
CA ALA A 21 -11.39 -0.46 -14.11
C ALA A 21 -11.77 0.55 -15.21
N ASN A 22 -11.00 0.61 -16.31
CA ASN A 22 -11.17 1.57 -17.41
C ASN A 22 -11.24 3.04 -16.93
N ASP A 23 -10.56 3.34 -15.84
CA ASP A 23 -10.48 4.67 -15.23
C ASP A 23 -9.19 5.39 -15.65
N PRO A 24 -9.28 6.41 -16.51
CA PRO A 24 -8.10 7.12 -17.02
C PRO A 24 -7.33 7.86 -15.92
N GLN A 25 -7.99 8.22 -14.80
CA GLN A 25 -7.33 8.90 -13.68
C GLN A 25 -6.25 8.00 -13.05
N LYS A 26 -6.42 6.67 -13.11
CA LYS A 26 -5.42 5.70 -12.62
C LYS A 26 -4.12 5.69 -13.42
N MET A 27 -4.08 6.43 -14.54
CA MET A 27 -2.91 6.58 -15.42
C MET A 27 -2.46 8.04 -15.52
N ASP A 28 -3.06 8.95 -14.70
CA ASP A 28 -2.75 10.39 -14.71
C ASP A 28 -1.71 10.72 -13.60
N PRO A 29 -0.51 11.22 -13.96
CA PRO A 29 0.50 11.65 -13.00
C PRO A 29 0.07 12.82 -12.10
N ASN A 30 -0.99 13.54 -12.47
CA ASN A 30 -1.54 14.66 -11.72
C ASN A 30 -2.75 14.27 -10.86
N ALA A 31 -3.16 13.02 -10.91
CA ALA A 31 -4.25 12.51 -10.10
C ALA A 31 -3.98 12.69 -8.59
N SER A 32 -5.05 12.65 -7.80
CA SER A 32 -4.93 12.73 -6.34
C SER A 32 -4.15 11.54 -5.77
N ARG A 33 -3.62 11.73 -4.56
CA ARG A 33 -2.94 10.64 -3.85
C ARG A 33 -3.86 9.42 -3.72
N GLU A 34 -5.12 9.63 -3.41
CA GLU A 34 -6.13 8.59 -3.22
C GLU A 34 -6.33 7.78 -4.51
N THR A 35 -6.38 8.47 -5.65
CA THR A 35 -6.47 7.82 -6.97
C THR A 35 -5.22 7.00 -7.27
N LEU A 36 -4.03 7.55 -7.03
CA LEU A 36 -2.76 6.84 -7.23
C LEU A 36 -2.61 5.63 -6.29
N ASP A 37 -3.13 5.72 -5.06
CA ASP A 37 -3.16 4.63 -4.09
C ASP A 37 -4.09 3.48 -4.52
N HIS A 38 -5.07 3.79 -5.37
CA HIS A 38 -5.95 2.82 -6.01
C HIS A 38 -5.56 2.48 -7.46
N SER A 39 -4.28 2.66 -7.81
CA SER A 39 -3.69 2.24 -9.09
C SER A 39 -2.57 1.22 -8.84
N ILE A 40 -2.88 -0.07 -9.00
CA ILE A 40 -1.85 -1.12 -8.86
C ILE A 40 -0.71 -0.93 -9.85
N MET A 41 -1.00 -0.37 -11.03
CA MET A 41 0.02 -0.08 -12.05
C MET A 41 1.02 0.97 -11.55
N TYR A 42 0.52 2.03 -10.88
CA TYR A 42 1.37 3.05 -10.28
C TYR A 42 2.22 2.50 -9.14
N ILE A 43 1.55 1.82 -8.19
CA ILE A 43 2.22 1.23 -7.01
C ILE A 43 3.31 0.27 -7.45
N PHE A 44 3.02 -0.60 -8.40
CA PHE A 44 3.98 -1.56 -8.93
C PHE A 44 5.16 -0.87 -9.64
N ALA A 45 4.91 0.16 -10.46
CA ALA A 45 5.96 0.92 -11.13
C ALA A 45 6.91 1.59 -10.15
N VAL A 46 6.37 2.19 -9.08
CA VAL A 46 7.17 2.82 -8.02
C VAL A 46 7.99 1.78 -7.26
N ALA A 47 7.36 0.69 -6.82
CA ALA A 47 8.03 -0.36 -6.08
C ALA A 47 9.14 -1.04 -6.90
N LEU A 48 8.92 -1.26 -8.19
CA LEU A 48 9.91 -1.83 -9.10
C LEU A 48 11.12 -0.91 -9.30
N GLU A 49 10.91 0.41 -9.33
CA GLU A 49 11.96 1.39 -9.58
C GLU A 49 12.75 1.76 -8.32
N ASP A 50 12.09 1.82 -7.17
CA ASP A 50 12.68 2.25 -5.89
C ASP A 50 13.09 1.06 -5.01
N ALA A 51 12.68 -0.18 -5.34
CA ALA A 51 12.78 -1.37 -4.49
C ALA A 51 12.16 -1.15 -3.09
N ASP A 52 11.29 -0.16 -2.96
CA ASP A 52 10.63 0.27 -1.72
C ASP A 52 9.31 0.98 -2.03
N TRP A 53 8.49 1.14 -1.00
CA TRP A 53 7.28 1.91 -1.08
C TRP A 53 7.05 2.67 0.24
N HIS A 54 6.74 3.96 0.14
CA HIS A 54 6.55 4.82 1.29
C HIS A 54 5.25 5.64 1.15
N HIS A 55 4.43 5.63 2.17
CA HIS A 55 3.09 6.23 2.21
C HIS A 55 3.02 7.75 1.89
N VAL A 56 4.14 8.48 1.93
CA VAL A 56 4.24 9.90 1.56
C VAL A 56 5.15 10.09 0.35
N LYS A 57 6.40 9.62 0.44
CA LYS A 57 7.44 9.87 -0.57
C LYS A 57 7.05 9.32 -1.93
N SER A 58 6.41 8.15 -1.96
CA SER A 58 5.98 7.49 -3.20
C SER A 58 4.82 8.20 -3.91
N TYR A 59 4.13 9.15 -3.24
CA TYR A 59 2.98 9.88 -3.80
C TYR A 59 3.23 11.37 -4.03
N THR A 60 4.47 11.83 -3.95
CA THR A 60 4.77 13.23 -4.27
C THR A 60 4.53 13.51 -5.75
N LYS A 61 4.09 14.72 -6.11
CA LYS A 61 3.93 15.13 -7.52
C LYS A 61 5.21 14.91 -8.33
N LYS A 62 6.38 15.23 -7.73
CA LYS A 62 7.69 14.98 -8.35
C LYS A 62 7.90 13.50 -8.67
N ARG A 63 7.50 12.60 -7.75
CA ARG A 63 7.65 11.15 -7.92
C ARG A 63 6.72 10.63 -9.02
N ALA A 64 5.45 11.02 -8.99
CA ALA A 64 4.45 10.61 -9.99
C ALA A 64 4.78 11.09 -11.40
N ASN A 65 5.38 12.28 -11.52
CA ASN A 65 5.75 12.88 -12.81
C ASN A 65 7.17 12.49 -13.32
N LYS A 66 7.87 11.57 -12.63
CA LYS A 66 9.16 11.07 -13.11
C LYS A 66 8.99 10.28 -14.40
N LYS A 67 9.66 10.72 -15.47
CA LYS A 67 9.52 10.16 -16.83
C LYS A 67 9.72 8.63 -16.88
N SER A 68 10.71 8.11 -16.13
CA SER A 68 10.97 6.66 -16.04
C SER A 68 9.82 5.90 -15.40
N THR A 69 9.23 6.45 -14.32
CA THR A 69 8.05 5.86 -13.65
C THR A 69 6.85 5.83 -14.57
N ILE A 70 6.55 6.95 -15.25
CA ILE A 70 5.44 7.03 -16.22
C ILE A 70 5.63 5.99 -17.33
N LYS A 71 6.85 5.79 -17.80
CA LYS A 71 7.14 4.81 -18.84
C LYS A 71 6.84 3.37 -18.37
N ILE A 72 7.31 3.00 -17.16
CA ILE A 72 7.02 1.68 -16.58
C ILE A 72 5.53 1.55 -16.33
N TRP A 73 4.93 2.52 -15.66
CA TRP A 73 3.51 2.55 -15.32
C TRP A 73 2.60 2.28 -16.52
N ARG A 74 2.84 2.98 -17.65
CA ARG A 74 2.07 2.82 -18.89
C ARG A 74 2.30 1.49 -19.60
N SER A 75 3.38 0.77 -19.29
CA SER A 75 3.67 -0.55 -19.85
C SER A 75 2.95 -1.68 -19.12
N ILE A 76 2.39 -1.40 -17.93
CA ILE A 76 1.75 -2.40 -17.08
C ILE A 76 0.30 -2.63 -17.54
N LYS A 77 -0.07 -3.89 -17.68
CA LYS A 77 -1.45 -4.35 -17.87
C LYS A 77 -1.82 -5.35 -16.78
N THR A 78 -3.03 -5.26 -16.28
CA THR A 78 -3.56 -6.29 -15.39
C THR A 78 -4.49 -7.23 -16.15
N HIS A 79 -4.60 -8.46 -15.68
CA HIS A 79 -5.46 -9.50 -16.24
C HIS A 79 -6.14 -10.25 -15.09
N GLU A 80 -7.42 -10.56 -15.27
CA GLU A 80 -8.06 -11.48 -14.35
C GLU A 80 -7.50 -12.89 -14.54
N ASP A 81 -7.20 -13.56 -13.44
CA ASP A 81 -6.90 -14.98 -13.38
C ASP A 81 -7.90 -15.67 -12.43
N LYS A 82 -8.66 -16.61 -12.97
CA LYS A 82 -9.70 -17.34 -12.23
C LYS A 82 -9.15 -18.06 -10.98
N LYS A 83 -7.89 -18.48 -11.00
CA LYS A 83 -7.21 -19.04 -9.82
C LYS A 83 -7.21 -18.05 -8.66
N TRP A 84 -6.81 -16.80 -8.94
CA TRP A 84 -6.76 -15.75 -7.91
C TRP A 84 -8.14 -15.26 -7.52
N THR A 85 -9.09 -15.19 -8.45
CA THR A 85 -10.49 -14.88 -8.15
C THR A 85 -11.09 -15.90 -7.20
N LYS A 86 -10.88 -17.18 -7.44
CA LYS A 86 -11.33 -18.26 -6.54
C LYS A 86 -10.71 -18.13 -5.15
N LYS A 87 -9.40 -17.92 -5.07
CA LYS A 87 -8.70 -17.75 -3.77
C LYS A 87 -9.12 -16.48 -3.02
N TYR A 88 -9.40 -15.40 -3.72
CA TYR A 88 -9.91 -14.16 -3.12
C TYR A 88 -11.24 -14.37 -2.40
N HIS A 89 -12.12 -15.20 -2.96
CA HIS A 89 -13.44 -15.51 -2.40
C HIS A 89 -13.50 -16.78 -1.54
N ASP A 90 -12.37 -17.43 -1.29
CA ASP A 90 -12.35 -18.67 -0.49
C ASP A 90 -12.88 -18.38 0.93
N PRO A 91 -13.86 -19.14 1.41
CA PRO A 91 -14.42 -18.95 2.76
C PRO A 91 -13.44 -19.37 3.88
N ASP A 92 -12.48 -20.24 3.57
CA ASP A 92 -11.46 -20.65 4.53
C ASP A 92 -10.35 -19.59 4.60
N PRO A 93 -10.18 -18.88 5.74
CA PRO A 93 -9.16 -17.83 5.87
C PRO A 93 -7.73 -18.35 5.68
N LYS A 94 -7.49 -19.65 5.85
CA LYS A 94 -6.19 -20.27 5.57
C LYS A 94 -5.91 -20.44 4.08
N LYS A 95 -6.97 -20.51 3.26
CA LYS A 95 -6.88 -20.67 1.80
C LYS A 95 -7.08 -19.33 1.08
N LYS A 96 -7.83 -18.42 1.69
CA LYS A 96 -8.08 -17.09 1.15
C LYS A 96 -6.77 -16.35 0.91
N SER A 97 -6.61 -15.77 -0.26
CA SER A 97 -5.40 -15.01 -0.59
C SER A 97 -5.67 -13.90 -1.62
N PHE A 98 -4.85 -12.87 -1.56
CA PHE A 98 -4.83 -11.72 -2.48
C PHE A 98 -3.59 -11.82 -3.37
N GLY A 99 -3.36 -13.00 -3.93
CA GLY A 99 -2.16 -13.30 -4.69
C GLY A 99 -2.16 -12.70 -6.09
N ALA A 100 -0.98 -12.71 -6.69
CA ALA A 100 -0.77 -12.33 -8.06
C ALA A 100 0.42 -13.08 -8.68
N LYS A 101 0.41 -13.18 -10.01
CA LYS A 101 1.55 -13.55 -10.83
C LYS A 101 1.96 -12.38 -11.68
N VAL A 102 3.23 -12.05 -11.68
CA VAL A 102 3.81 -10.96 -12.46
C VAL A 102 4.73 -11.52 -13.54
N ILE A 103 4.63 -10.98 -14.74
CA ILE A 103 5.54 -11.26 -15.85
C ILE A 103 6.12 -9.93 -16.32
N VAL A 104 7.42 -9.72 -16.06
CA VAL A 104 8.19 -8.56 -16.53
C VAL A 104 8.96 -8.97 -17.79
N THR A 105 8.74 -8.28 -18.89
CA THR A 105 9.47 -8.52 -20.14
C THR A 105 10.50 -7.43 -20.34
N LEU A 106 11.77 -7.81 -20.39
CA LEU A 106 12.89 -6.90 -20.59
C LEU A 106 13.10 -6.57 -22.09
N ASN A 107 13.86 -5.49 -22.38
CA ASN A 107 14.15 -5.05 -23.75
C ASN A 107 14.85 -6.13 -24.62
N ASN A 108 15.59 -7.03 -23.99
CA ASN A 108 16.24 -8.16 -24.68
C ASN A 108 15.33 -9.39 -24.86
N GLY A 109 14.04 -9.27 -24.57
CA GLY A 109 13.07 -10.34 -24.67
C GLY A 109 13.05 -11.32 -23.47
N LYS A 110 14.00 -11.21 -22.54
CA LYS A 110 14.02 -12.05 -21.33
C LYS A 110 12.79 -11.74 -20.47
N LYS A 111 12.16 -12.79 -19.95
CA LYS A 111 11.03 -12.69 -19.01
C LYS A 111 11.49 -13.02 -17.61
N ILE A 112 11.05 -12.23 -16.65
CA ILE A 112 11.14 -12.48 -15.22
C ILE A 112 9.71 -12.77 -14.77
N ILE A 113 9.52 -13.94 -14.13
CA ILE A 113 8.21 -14.40 -13.70
C ILE A 113 8.27 -14.64 -12.20
N GLU A 114 7.38 -13.97 -11.48
CA GLU A 114 7.23 -14.13 -10.03
C GLU A 114 5.76 -14.35 -9.69
N GLU A 115 5.52 -15.25 -8.75
CA GLU A 115 4.19 -15.54 -8.24
C GLU A 115 4.21 -15.48 -6.72
N LEU A 116 3.31 -14.67 -6.14
CA LEU A 116 3.18 -14.53 -4.70
C LEU A 116 1.72 -14.74 -4.31
N GLU A 117 1.47 -15.77 -3.53
CA GLU A 117 0.12 -16.06 -3.04
C GLU A 117 -0.32 -15.08 -1.94
N ARG A 118 0.58 -14.76 -1.03
CA ARG A 118 0.33 -13.87 0.11
C ARG A 118 1.53 -12.97 0.32
N ALA A 119 1.26 -11.75 0.79
CA ALA A 119 2.33 -10.87 1.24
C ALA A 119 3.17 -11.55 2.35
N ASP A 120 4.47 -11.35 2.31
CA ASP A 120 5.39 -11.94 3.31
C ASP A 120 4.97 -11.62 4.74
N ALA A 121 4.48 -10.40 4.97
CA ALA A 121 4.02 -9.90 6.27
C ALA A 121 2.69 -10.50 6.76
N HIS A 122 1.97 -11.24 5.90
CA HIS A 122 0.71 -11.87 6.29
C HIS A 122 0.95 -12.95 7.37
N PRO A 123 0.01 -13.20 8.31
CA PRO A 123 0.16 -14.26 9.34
C PRO A 123 0.53 -15.64 8.79
N TYR A 124 0.13 -15.94 7.56
CA TYR A 124 0.50 -17.18 6.83
C TYR A 124 1.51 -16.93 5.70
N GLY A 125 2.18 -15.78 5.71
CA GLY A 125 3.25 -15.44 4.76
C GLY A 125 4.62 -16.02 5.16
N LYS A 126 5.64 -15.74 4.37
CA LYS A 126 7.01 -16.24 4.64
C LYS A 126 7.69 -15.57 5.83
N ARG A 127 7.32 -14.32 6.15
CA ARG A 127 7.87 -13.49 7.24
C ARG A 127 6.76 -12.74 7.93
N PRO A 128 5.88 -13.42 8.69
CA PRO A 128 4.76 -12.78 9.38
C PRO A 128 5.24 -11.62 10.24
N PHE A 129 4.47 -10.54 10.24
CA PHE A 129 4.79 -9.40 11.10
C PHE A 129 4.74 -9.80 12.57
N GLU A 130 5.82 -9.47 13.28
CA GLU A 130 5.93 -9.54 14.73
C GLU A 130 5.66 -8.16 15.35
N ARG A 131 5.62 -8.10 16.67
CA ARG A 131 5.40 -6.84 17.41
C ARG A 131 6.37 -5.73 17.00
N LYS A 132 7.65 -6.06 16.79
CA LYS A 132 8.67 -5.10 16.35
C LYS A 132 8.34 -4.44 15.02
N ASP A 133 7.74 -5.18 14.09
CA ASP A 133 7.39 -4.70 12.75
C ASP A 133 6.21 -3.72 12.82
N TYR A 134 5.20 -4.02 13.64
CA TYR A 134 4.09 -3.09 13.90
C TYR A 134 4.57 -1.81 14.60
N ILE A 135 5.49 -1.92 15.57
CA ILE A 135 6.09 -0.77 16.24
C ILE A 135 6.86 0.09 15.23
N ASN A 136 7.66 -0.54 14.35
CA ASN A 136 8.39 0.16 13.30
C ASN A 136 7.43 0.84 12.31
N LYS A 137 6.38 0.13 11.88
CA LYS A 137 5.34 0.71 11.02
C LYS A 137 4.69 1.95 11.66
N PHE A 138 4.33 1.86 12.95
CA PHE A 138 3.79 3.00 13.68
C PHE A 138 4.76 4.19 13.67
N LYS A 139 6.04 3.96 13.97
CA LYS A 139 7.06 5.01 13.96
C LYS A 139 7.22 5.68 12.60
N ILE A 140 7.22 4.90 11.52
CA ILE A 140 7.30 5.42 10.14
C ILE A 140 6.06 6.26 9.80
N LEU A 141 4.86 5.77 10.14
CA LEU A 141 3.61 6.46 9.84
C LEU A 141 3.44 7.77 10.63
N THR A 142 4.04 7.87 11.80
CA THR A 142 3.95 9.05 12.69
C THR A 142 5.19 9.94 12.62
N GLU A 143 6.16 9.63 11.76
CA GLU A 143 7.36 10.45 11.56
C GLU A 143 6.98 11.90 11.24
N ASN A 144 7.59 12.85 11.94
CA ASN A 144 7.33 14.28 11.84
C ASN A 144 5.90 14.75 12.21
N ILE A 145 5.03 13.87 12.69
CA ILE A 145 3.66 14.21 13.13
C ILE A 145 3.59 14.31 14.64
N ILE A 146 4.19 13.37 15.36
CA ILE A 146 4.24 13.35 16.82
C ILE A 146 5.70 13.41 17.32
N SER A 147 5.88 13.86 18.56
CA SER A 147 7.21 13.85 19.17
C SER A 147 7.65 12.42 19.53
N LYS A 148 8.97 12.21 19.61
CA LYS A 148 9.50 10.93 20.08
C LYS A 148 8.98 10.56 21.47
N LYS A 149 8.88 11.54 22.38
CA LYS A 149 8.35 11.35 23.73
C LYS A 149 6.90 10.81 23.69
N GLU A 150 6.07 11.39 22.84
CA GLU A 150 4.67 10.98 22.68
C GLU A 150 4.57 9.58 22.03
N SER A 151 5.37 9.33 21.01
CA SER A 151 5.46 8.00 20.38
C SER A 151 5.81 6.91 21.41
N ASP A 152 6.83 7.16 22.24
CA ASP A 152 7.30 6.20 23.25
C ASP A 152 6.22 6.01 24.36
N ARG A 153 5.55 7.11 24.79
CA ARG A 153 4.43 7.04 25.74
C ARG A 153 3.28 6.19 25.20
N PHE A 154 2.81 6.51 24.00
CA PHE A 154 1.68 5.80 23.38
C PHE A 154 2.00 4.31 23.19
N LEU A 155 3.16 3.98 22.64
CA LEU A 155 3.58 2.59 22.47
C LEU A 155 3.66 1.83 23.78
N LYS A 156 4.12 2.46 24.86
CA LYS A 156 4.14 1.88 26.20
C LYS A 156 2.73 1.57 26.70
N ASP A 157 1.79 2.51 26.54
CA ASP A 157 0.43 2.34 27.03
C ASP A 157 -0.33 1.27 26.22
N VAL A 158 -0.22 1.28 24.89
CA VAL A 158 -0.82 0.26 24.02
C VAL A 158 -0.29 -1.15 24.31
N GLN A 159 1.03 -1.30 24.54
CA GLN A 159 1.62 -2.59 24.89
C GLN A 159 1.18 -3.10 26.28
N ASN A 160 0.73 -2.19 27.14
CA ASN A 160 0.21 -2.52 28.48
C ASN A 160 -1.32 -2.39 28.56
N LEU A 161 -2.03 -2.40 27.44
CA LEU A 161 -3.48 -2.19 27.36
C LEU A 161 -4.27 -3.00 28.41
N LYS A 162 -3.95 -4.28 28.56
CA LYS A 162 -4.63 -5.17 29.55
C LYS A 162 -4.45 -4.75 31.01
N LYS A 163 -3.51 -3.85 31.32
CA LYS A 163 -3.24 -3.34 32.66
C LYS A 163 -3.89 -1.97 32.90
N LEU A 164 -4.46 -1.35 31.87
CA LEU A 164 -5.10 -0.04 32.00
C LEU A 164 -6.47 -0.22 32.66
N LYS A 165 -6.76 0.66 33.62
CA LYS A 165 -8.10 0.80 34.22
C LYS A 165 -8.98 1.68 33.31
N ASN A 166 -10.30 1.59 33.45
CA ASN A 166 -11.28 2.33 32.64
C ASN A 166 -10.98 3.84 32.60
N ASN A 167 -10.64 4.43 33.75
CA ASN A 167 -10.28 5.87 33.83
C ASN A 167 -8.93 6.22 33.19
N GLN A 168 -8.18 5.24 32.70
CA GLN A 168 -6.88 5.43 32.03
C GLN A 168 -6.95 5.22 30.51
N LEU A 169 -8.14 4.86 29.96
CA LEU A 169 -8.29 4.61 28.52
C LEU A 169 -8.02 5.86 27.69
N THR A 170 -8.18 7.06 28.25
CA THR A 170 -7.80 8.32 27.59
C THR A 170 -6.31 8.40 27.23
N LYS A 171 -5.45 7.63 27.91
CA LYS A 171 -4.02 7.51 27.57
C LYS A 171 -3.78 6.87 26.23
N LEU A 172 -4.78 6.22 25.63
CA LEU A 172 -4.72 5.66 24.27
C LEU A 172 -4.96 6.73 23.19
N ASN A 173 -5.29 7.96 23.55
CA ASN A 173 -5.34 9.07 22.62
C ASN A 173 -3.91 9.56 22.34
N ILE A 174 -3.61 9.76 21.07
CA ILE A 174 -2.33 10.32 20.62
C ILE A 174 -2.43 11.85 20.70
N GLU A 175 -1.44 12.47 21.32
CA GLU A 175 -1.31 13.93 21.39
C GLU A 175 -0.57 14.44 20.15
N VAL A 176 -1.29 15.15 19.29
CA VAL A 176 -0.75 15.77 18.10
C VAL A 176 -0.59 17.28 18.31
N SER A 177 0.55 17.85 17.91
CA SER A 177 0.76 19.30 17.99
C SER A 177 -0.31 20.05 17.19
N ARG A 178 -0.87 21.12 17.78
CA ARG A 178 -1.89 21.98 17.15
C ARG A 178 -1.52 22.47 15.76
N ARG A 179 -0.22 22.62 15.46
CA ARG A 179 0.25 23.02 14.12
C ARG A 179 -0.14 22.04 13.00
N TYR A 180 -0.41 20.77 13.34
CA TYR A 180 -0.88 19.76 12.41
C TYR A 180 -2.40 19.63 12.36
N LEU A 181 -3.09 20.20 13.37
CA LEU A 181 -4.54 20.24 13.48
C LEU A 181 -5.03 21.55 12.86
N LYS A 182 -4.72 21.81 11.60
CA LYS A 182 -5.25 22.99 10.90
C LYS A 182 -6.76 22.86 10.83
N SER A 183 -7.46 23.83 11.42
CA SER A 183 -8.88 24.00 11.18
C SER A 183 -9.08 24.28 9.68
N ASN A 184 -9.73 23.36 9.00
CA ASN A 184 -10.11 23.59 7.63
C ASN A 184 -11.43 24.36 7.67
N ASN A 185 -11.40 25.68 7.38
CA ASN A 185 -12.60 26.51 7.28
C ASN A 185 -13.45 26.17 6.05
N LYS A 186 -13.04 25.19 5.27
CA LYS A 186 -13.88 24.64 4.19
C LYS A 186 -14.95 23.78 4.83
N LYS A 187 -16.22 24.10 4.56
CA LYS A 187 -17.33 23.20 4.87
C LYS A 187 -16.99 21.82 4.28
N GLY A 188 -17.22 20.77 5.05
CA GLY A 188 -17.09 19.41 4.57
C GLY A 188 -18.03 19.15 3.38
N ILE A 189 -17.94 17.97 2.84
CA ILE A 189 -18.75 17.52 1.71
C ILE A 189 -20.24 17.41 2.10
N PHE A 190 -20.55 17.55 3.41
CA PHE A 190 -21.91 17.53 3.94
C PHE A 190 -22.29 18.89 4.53
#